data_e4837b3f1a6ae3cc07310e01920adf59
#
_entry.id   e4837b3f1a6ae3cc07310e01920adf59
#
_cell.length_a   1.000
_cell.length_b   1.000
_cell.length_c   1.000
_cell.angle_alpha   90.00
_cell.angle_beta   90.00
_cell.angle_gamma   90.00
#
_symmetry.space_group_name_H-M   'P 1'
#
loop_
_entity.id
_entity.type
_entity.pdbx_description
1 polymer ?
#
loop_
_entity_poly.entity_id
_entity_poly.type
_entity_poly.pdbx_seq_one_letter_code
_entity_poly.pdbx_strand_id
1 'polypeptide(L)'
;MERLLKTPPWLIFILMAIGLFMSNYTIENDTLTTLILKIIGYSIYFIYPFTVGCILTDYLPERVNLNYNFYLVNSFIWFMTYSIITVFSDGQGMPFTGFLAIPMFYVFYAFLHFLAFPAKTLKSIELNREANLGDYIGDFFLIVFLPIGIWFIHPRVRRIIENKEVIENEMEGRPNR
;
A
#
# COMPACT_ATOMS: atom_id res chain seq x y z
N MET A 1 7.91 -6.69 9.28
CA MET A 1 7.26 -5.61 8.52
C MET A 1 7.50 -4.23 9.13
N GLU A 2 7.44 -4.05 10.44
CA GLU A 2 7.69 -2.74 11.10
C GLU A 2 9.04 -2.12 10.78
N ARG A 3 10.10 -2.92 10.59
CA ARG A 3 11.43 -2.41 10.21
C ARG A 3 11.40 -1.55 8.95
N LEU A 4 10.55 -1.88 7.97
CA LEU A 4 10.39 -1.09 6.76
C LEU A 4 9.85 0.32 7.08
N LEU A 5 8.93 0.42 8.01
CA LEU A 5 8.29 1.69 8.40
C LEU A 5 9.18 2.55 9.33
N LYS A 6 10.26 1.98 9.87
CA LYS A 6 11.28 2.69 10.67
C LYS A 6 12.45 3.21 9.82
N THR A 7 12.54 2.79 8.54
CA THR A 7 13.60 3.27 7.65
C THR A 7 13.40 4.75 7.30
N PRO A 8 14.47 5.49 6.94
CA PRO A 8 14.32 6.88 6.54
C PRO A 8 13.54 7.01 5.21
N PRO A 9 12.74 8.09 5.03
CA PRO A 9 11.88 8.28 3.85
C PRO A 9 12.62 8.21 2.50
N TRP A 10 13.85 8.72 2.45
CA TRP A 10 14.66 8.71 1.22
C TRP A 10 15.01 7.30 0.73
N LEU A 11 15.20 6.36 1.66
CA LEU A 11 15.52 4.97 1.32
C LEU A 11 14.31 4.26 0.72
N ILE A 12 13.11 4.52 1.27
CA ILE A 12 11.85 4.01 0.72
C ILE A 12 11.57 4.65 -0.64
N PHE A 13 11.85 5.95 -0.79
CA PHE A 13 11.75 6.63 -2.09
C PHE A 13 12.62 5.96 -3.15
N ILE A 14 13.90 5.69 -2.85
CA ILE A 14 14.81 5.00 -3.78
C ILE A 14 14.28 3.60 -4.12
N LEU A 15 13.84 2.83 -3.13
CA LEU A 15 13.27 1.51 -3.34
C LEU A 15 12.06 1.56 -4.28
N MET A 16 11.17 2.53 -4.08
CA MET A 16 10.00 2.75 -4.92
C MET A 16 10.37 3.20 -6.34
N ALA A 17 11.35 4.09 -6.46
CA ALA A 17 11.84 4.54 -7.76
C ALA A 17 12.45 3.37 -8.56
N ILE A 18 13.21 2.49 -7.90
CA ILE A 18 13.72 1.26 -8.51
C ILE A 18 12.56 0.36 -8.95
N GLY A 19 11.57 0.13 -8.08
CA GLY A 19 10.39 -0.68 -8.41
C GLY A 19 9.63 -0.14 -9.62
N LEU A 20 9.39 1.18 -9.68
CA LEU A 20 8.76 1.83 -10.83
C LEU A 20 9.60 1.70 -12.11
N PHE A 21 10.92 1.90 -12.02
CA PHE A 21 11.80 1.72 -13.16
C PHE A 21 11.74 0.29 -13.69
N MET A 22 11.89 -0.71 -12.80
CA MET A 22 11.83 -2.12 -13.18
C MET A 22 10.47 -2.51 -13.79
N SER A 23 9.36 -2.02 -13.23
CA SER A 23 8.02 -2.34 -13.73
C SER A 23 7.70 -1.76 -15.10
N ASN A 24 8.43 -0.73 -15.53
CA ASN A 24 8.27 -0.07 -16.83
C ASN A 24 9.38 -0.43 -17.84
N TYR A 25 10.40 -1.17 -17.41
CA TYR A 25 11.51 -1.54 -18.28
C TYR A 25 11.15 -2.75 -19.13
N THR A 26 11.51 -2.71 -20.41
CA THR A 26 11.30 -3.80 -21.38
C THR A 26 12.62 -4.13 -22.07
N ILE A 27 13.00 -5.40 -22.06
CA ILE A 27 14.20 -5.88 -22.75
C ILE A 27 13.77 -6.43 -24.12
N GLU A 28 14.33 -5.88 -25.18
CA GLU A 28 14.07 -6.36 -26.53
C GLU A 28 14.55 -7.82 -26.71
N ASN A 29 13.72 -8.63 -27.34
CA ASN A 29 13.95 -10.06 -27.61
C ASN A 29 14.12 -10.97 -26.35
N ASP A 30 13.83 -10.48 -25.15
CA ASP A 30 13.81 -11.30 -23.93
C ASP A 30 12.53 -11.05 -23.11
N THR A 31 11.47 -11.73 -23.51
CA THR A 31 10.15 -11.63 -22.87
C THR A 31 10.19 -12.13 -21.43
N LEU A 32 10.91 -13.24 -21.16
CA LEU A 32 10.95 -13.83 -19.82
C LEU A 32 11.57 -12.88 -18.79
N THR A 33 12.75 -12.32 -19.09
CA THR A 33 13.40 -11.37 -18.20
C THR A 33 12.57 -10.10 -18.04
N THR A 34 11.90 -9.63 -19.10
CA THR A 34 10.97 -8.50 -19.04
C THR A 34 9.82 -8.76 -18.06
N LEU A 35 9.18 -9.93 -18.13
CA LEU A 35 8.08 -10.31 -17.21
C LEU A 35 8.54 -10.37 -15.77
N ILE A 36 9.68 -11.00 -15.51
CA ILE A 36 10.28 -11.10 -14.17
C ILE A 36 10.54 -9.71 -13.60
N LEU A 37 11.17 -8.82 -14.38
CA LEU A 37 11.46 -7.46 -13.95
C LEU A 37 10.18 -6.67 -13.63
N LYS A 38 9.16 -6.77 -14.48
CA LYS A 38 7.87 -6.09 -14.26
C LYS A 38 7.18 -6.58 -13.00
N ILE A 39 7.11 -7.89 -12.77
CA ILE A 39 6.48 -8.45 -11.56
C ILE A 39 7.26 -8.08 -10.30
N ILE A 40 8.60 -8.18 -10.32
CA ILE A 40 9.44 -7.79 -9.17
C ILE A 40 9.28 -6.30 -8.90
N GLY A 41 9.40 -5.45 -9.92
CA GLY A 41 9.28 -4.00 -9.78
C GLY A 41 7.92 -3.58 -9.21
N TYR A 42 6.84 -4.19 -9.71
CA TYR A 42 5.50 -3.96 -9.19
C TYR A 42 5.34 -4.46 -7.75
N SER A 43 5.92 -5.62 -7.41
CA SER A 43 5.89 -6.16 -6.04
C SER A 43 6.59 -5.22 -5.05
N ILE A 44 7.72 -4.63 -5.44
CA ILE A 44 8.43 -3.62 -4.63
C ILE A 44 7.54 -2.40 -4.38
N TYR A 45 6.85 -1.92 -5.41
CA TYR A 45 5.93 -0.78 -5.28
C TYR A 45 4.71 -1.12 -4.41
N PHE A 46 4.15 -2.30 -4.60
CA PHE A 46 2.97 -2.79 -3.89
C PHE A 46 3.22 -2.98 -2.37
N ILE A 47 4.43 -3.41 -1.99
CA ILE A 47 4.72 -3.84 -0.61
C ILE A 47 4.57 -2.70 0.40
N TYR A 48 4.85 -1.45 0.03
CA TYR A 48 4.78 -0.33 0.95
C TYR A 48 3.34 0.03 1.36
N PRO A 49 2.40 0.39 0.45
CA PRO A 49 1.03 0.68 0.84
C PRO A 49 0.35 -0.53 1.49
N PHE A 50 0.69 -1.75 1.07
CA PHE A 50 0.21 -2.97 1.71
C PHE A 50 0.67 -3.06 3.17
N THR A 51 1.96 -2.85 3.43
CA THR A 51 2.52 -2.88 4.79
C THR A 51 1.94 -1.79 5.67
N VAL A 52 1.77 -0.57 5.15
CA VAL A 52 1.13 0.53 5.87
C VAL A 52 -0.30 0.17 6.26
N GLY A 53 -1.10 -0.35 5.32
CA GLY A 53 -2.48 -0.76 5.59
C GLY A 53 -2.58 -1.88 6.63
N CYS A 54 -1.69 -2.88 6.57
CA CYS A 54 -1.67 -3.97 7.54
C CYS A 54 -1.27 -3.50 8.94
N ILE A 55 -0.14 -2.79 9.05
CA ILE A 55 0.41 -2.41 10.36
C ILE A 55 -0.46 -1.37 11.06
N LEU A 56 -0.93 -0.34 10.34
CA LEU A 56 -1.74 0.70 10.96
C LEU A 56 -3.08 0.19 11.49
N THR A 57 -3.56 -0.95 11.04
CA THR A 57 -4.79 -1.55 11.59
C THR A 57 -4.65 -1.88 13.09
N ASP A 58 -3.44 -2.27 13.55
CA ASP A 58 -3.16 -2.58 14.95
C ASP A 58 -3.10 -1.33 15.87
N TYR A 59 -3.12 -0.16 15.25
CA TYR A 59 -3.07 1.15 15.92
C TYR A 59 -4.42 1.89 15.89
N LEU A 60 -5.47 1.27 15.34
CA LEU A 60 -6.80 1.87 15.31
C LEU A 60 -7.37 2.03 16.71
N PRO A 61 -8.05 3.14 17.01
CA PRO A 61 -8.81 3.29 18.24
C PRO A 61 -9.91 2.20 18.34
N GLU A 62 -10.20 1.70 19.54
CA GLU A 62 -11.19 0.64 19.80
C GLU A 62 -12.59 0.93 19.20
N ARG A 63 -12.95 2.22 19.08
CA ARG A 63 -14.22 2.67 18.52
C ARG A 63 -14.26 2.69 16.98
N VAL A 64 -13.13 2.41 16.32
CA VAL A 64 -13.01 2.41 14.85
C VAL A 64 -12.89 0.98 14.36
N ASN A 65 -13.85 0.54 13.57
CA ASN A 65 -13.85 -0.81 13.01
C ASN A 65 -13.79 -0.73 11.47
N LEU A 66 -12.61 -0.90 10.90
CA LEU A 66 -12.42 -0.99 9.46
C LEU A 66 -12.34 -2.47 9.03
N ASN A 67 -12.96 -2.80 7.90
CA ASN A 67 -12.98 -4.18 7.42
C ASN A 67 -11.61 -4.58 6.81
N TYR A 68 -10.71 -5.01 7.69
CA TYR A 68 -9.36 -5.44 7.33
C TYR A 68 -9.35 -6.67 6.39
N ASN A 69 -10.25 -7.65 6.63
CA ASN A 69 -10.32 -8.82 5.76
C ASN A 69 -10.70 -8.44 4.31
N PHE A 70 -11.59 -7.49 4.16
CA PHE A 70 -11.99 -6.99 2.85
C PHE A 70 -10.82 -6.26 2.16
N TYR A 71 -10.01 -5.54 2.91
CA TYR A 71 -8.76 -4.95 2.41
C TYR A 71 -7.78 -6.01 1.90
N LEU A 72 -7.54 -7.07 2.67
CA LEU A 72 -6.64 -8.15 2.25
C LEU A 72 -7.12 -8.83 0.97
N VAL A 73 -8.42 -9.15 0.88
CA VAL A 73 -9.01 -9.77 -0.31
C VAL A 73 -8.85 -8.89 -1.54
N ASN A 74 -9.18 -7.60 -1.45
CA ASN A 74 -9.03 -6.67 -2.58
C ASN A 74 -7.57 -6.47 -2.99
N SER A 75 -6.65 -6.39 -2.01
CA SER A 75 -5.22 -6.31 -2.28
C SER A 75 -4.72 -7.54 -3.04
N PHE A 76 -5.16 -8.73 -2.63
CA PHE A 76 -4.82 -9.98 -3.30
C PHE A 76 -5.41 -10.05 -4.73
N ILE A 77 -6.69 -9.71 -4.89
CA ILE A 77 -7.35 -9.70 -6.21
C ILE A 77 -6.61 -8.76 -7.16
N TRP A 78 -6.31 -7.54 -6.71
CA TRP A 78 -5.59 -6.58 -7.54
C TRP A 78 -4.20 -7.11 -7.94
N PHE A 79 -3.40 -7.57 -6.97
CA PHE A 79 -2.05 -8.05 -7.22
C PHE A 79 -2.03 -9.28 -8.16
N MET A 80 -2.91 -10.25 -7.93
CA MET A 80 -3.03 -11.45 -8.77
C MET A 80 -3.48 -11.11 -10.18
N THR A 81 -4.48 -10.23 -10.32
CA THR A 81 -4.96 -9.83 -11.65
C THR A 81 -3.87 -9.10 -12.42
N TYR A 82 -3.14 -8.19 -11.80
CA TYR A 82 -2.01 -7.52 -12.43
C TYR A 82 -0.96 -8.53 -12.91
N SER A 83 -0.57 -9.47 -12.05
CA SER A 83 0.42 -10.50 -12.39
C SER A 83 -0.04 -11.39 -13.54
N ILE A 84 -1.30 -11.85 -13.52
CA ILE A 84 -1.90 -12.66 -14.58
C ILE A 84 -1.92 -11.89 -15.90
N ILE A 85 -2.40 -10.65 -15.91
CA ILE A 85 -2.45 -9.82 -17.12
C ILE A 85 -1.04 -9.62 -17.67
N THR A 86 -0.07 -9.31 -16.81
CA THR A 86 1.33 -9.10 -17.22
C THR A 86 1.89 -10.33 -17.92
N VAL A 87 1.64 -11.53 -17.39
CA VAL A 87 2.10 -12.80 -17.98
C VAL A 87 1.38 -13.09 -19.31
N PHE A 88 0.05 -13.01 -19.36
CA PHE A 88 -0.73 -13.36 -20.55
C PHE A 88 -0.60 -12.33 -21.69
N SER A 89 -0.17 -11.11 -21.40
CA SER A 89 0.04 -10.05 -22.41
C SER A 89 1.51 -9.88 -22.80
N ASP A 90 2.39 -10.76 -22.37
CA ASP A 90 3.85 -10.59 -22.54
C ASP A 90 4.35 -9.21 -22.05
N GLY A 91 3.70 -8.69 -21.00
CA GLY A 91 4.01 -7.39 -20.42
C GLY A 91 3.51 -6.18 -21.19
N GLN A 92 2.70 -6.37 -22.23
CA GLN A 92 2.20 -5.27 -23.10
C GLN A 92 0.85 -4.69 -22.65
N GLY A 93 0.17 -5.36 -21.72
CA GLY A 93 -1.21 -5.04 -21.34
C GLY A 93 -2.23 -5.62 -22.32
N MET A 94 -3.47 -5.76 -21.86
CA MET A 94 -4.56 -6.32 -22.65
C MET A 94 -5.72 -5.34 -22.72
N PRO A 95 -6.33 -5.12 -23.91
CA PRO A 95 -7.59 -4.37 -23.99
C PRO A 95 -8.74 -5.23 -23.44
N PHE A 96 -9.52 -4.67 -22.52
CA PHE A 96 -10.72 -5.34 -21.98
C PHE A 96 -11.96 -4.77 -22.66
N THR A 97 -12.55 -5.55 -23.55
CA THR A 97 -13.75 -5.16 -24.30
C THR A 97 -14.89 -6.16 -24.07
N GLY A 98 -16.12 -5.71 -24.31
CA GLY A 98 -17.30 -6.55 -24.18
C GLY A 98 -17.53 -7.06 -22.75
N PHE A 99 -17.86 -8.33 -22.62
CA PHE A 99 -18.21 -8.95 -21.31
C PHE A 99 -17.06 -8.94 -20.30
N LEU A 100 -15.79 -9.00 -20.77
CA LEU A 100 -14.62 -8.96 -19.90
C LEU A 100 -14.40 -7.59 -19.21
N ALA A 101 -15.01 -6.52 -19.71
CA ALA A 101 -14.96 -5.24 -19.05
C ALA A 101 -15.66 -5.23 -17.68
N ILE A 102 -16.70 -6.05 -17.50
CA ILE A 102 -17.48 -6.10 -16.25
C ILE A 102 -16.62 -6.50 -15.04
N PRO A 103 -15.91 -7.65 -15.02
CA PRO A 103 -15.04 -7.99 -13.90
C PRO A 103 -13.89 -6.99 -13.73
N MET A 104 -13.44 -6.32 -14.80
CA MET A 104 -12.38 -5.31 -14.70
C MET A 104 -12.83 -4.07 -13.91
N PHE A 105 -14.10 -3.69 -13.90
CA PHE A 105 -14.59 -2.64 -13.01
C PHE A 105 -14.41 -3.02 -11.53
N TYR A 106 -14.63 -4.29 -11.17
CA TYR A 106 -14.36 -4.74 -9.81
C TYR A 106 -12.86 -4.71 -9.49
N VAL A 107 -12.00 -5.13 -10.40
CA VAL A 107 -10.54 -5.06 -10.24
C VAL A 107 -10.07 -3.62 -10.06
N PHE A 108 -10.63 -2.68 -10.83
CA PHE A 108 -10.36 -1.25 -10.66
C PHE A 108 -10.83 -0.74 -9.29
N TYR A 109 -12.02 -1.14 -8.83
CA TYR A 109 -12.47 -0.86 -7.47
C TYR A 109 -11.52 -1.44 -6.41
N ALA A 110 -11.08 -2.69 -6.58
CA ALA A 110 -10.13 -3.35 -5.68
C ALA A 110 -8.80 -2.58 -5.59
N PHE A 111 -8.31 -2.04 -6.71
CA PHE A 111 -7.16 -1.15 -6.76
C PHE A 111 -7.37 0.15 -5.99
N LEU A 112 -8.49 0.83 -6.23
CA LEU A 112 -8.80 2.06 -5.49
C LEU A 112 -8.94 1.80 -3.99
N HIS A 113 -9.59 0.70 -3.61
CA HIS A 113 -9.74 0.29 -2.22
C HIS A 113 -8.39 -0.04 -1.57
N PHE A 114 -7.49 -0.71 -2.29
CA PHE A 114 -6.13 -1.01 -1.86
C PHE A 114 -5.34 0.26 -1.50
N LEU A 115 -5.50 1.34 -2.27
CA LEU A 115 -4.83 2.62 -2.00
C LEU A 115 -5.57 3.48 -0.96
N ALA A 116 -6.91 3.40 -0.92
CA ALA A 116 -7.73 4.19 -0.02
C ALA A 116 -7.69 3.69 1.43
N PHE A 117 -7.58 2.38 1.64
CA PHE A 117 -7.60 1.79 2.98
C PHE A 117 -6.46 2.29 3.88
N PRO A 118 -5.18 2.28 3.48
CA PRO A 118 -4.09 2.82 4.31
C PRO A 118 -4.25 4.33 4.57
N ALA A 119 -4.76 5.11 3.59
CA ALA A 119 -5.07 6.52 3.79
C ALA A 119 -6.16 6.74 4.85
N LYS A 120 -7.26 5.98 4.74
CA LYS A 120 -8.37 6.02 5.70
C LYS A 120 -7.91 5.60 7.10
N THR A 121 -7.12 4.52 7.19
CA THR A 121 -6.60 4.01 8.45
C THR A 121 -5.71 5.04 9.15
N LEU A 122 -4.73 5.59 8.42
CA LEU A 122 -3.85 6.64 8.93
C LEU A 122 -4.65 7.84 9.48
N LYS A 123 -5.61 8.30 8.70
CA LYS A 123 -6.44 9.45 9.09
C LYS A 123 -7.36 9.15 10.26
N SER A 124 -7.89 7.93 10.35
CA SER A 124 -8.74 7.51 11.46
C SER A 124 -7.98 7.48 12.78
N ILE A 125 -6.70 7.06 12.76
CA ILE A 125 -5.82 7.10 13.93
C ILE A 125 -5.59 8.54 14.38
N GLU A 126 -5.22 9.44 13.44
CA GLU A 126 -4.95 10.84 13.74
C GLU A 126 -6.16 11.59 14.31
N LEU A 127 -7.35 11.32 13.77
CA LEU A 127 -8.60 11.94 14.22
C LEU A 127 -9.20 11.25 15.45
N ASN A 128 -8.67 10.10 15.85
CA ASN A 128 -9.22 9.27 16.91
C ASN A 128 -10.73 8.95 16.69
N ARG A 129 -11.15 8.82 15.42
CA ARG A 129 -12.50 8.43 14.98
C ARG A 129 -12.43 7.88 13.55
N GLU A 130 -13.49 7.20 13.10
CA GLU A 130 -13.54 6.79 11.70
C GLU A 130 -13.51 8.02 10.76
N ALA A 131 -12.55 8.02 9.84
CA ALA A 131 -12.39 9.09 8.86
C ALA A 131 -13.41 8.95 7.71
N ASN A 132 -14.06 10.05 7.37
CA ASN A 132 -14.91 10.17 6.18
C ASN A 132 -14.06 10.45 4.93
N LEU A 133 -14.62 10.26 3.75
CA LEU A 133 -13.92 10.47 2.47
C LEU A 133 -13.25 11.86 2.40
N GLY A 134 -13.93 12.91 2.84
CA GLY A 134 -13.38 14.27 2.87
C GLY A 134 -12.17 14.44 3.78
N ASP A 135 -12.06 13.64 4.84
CA ASP A 135 -10.94 13.70 5.76
C ASP A 135 -9.66 13.11 5.16
N TYR A 136 -9.75 12.00 4.39
CA TYR A 136 -8.58 11.25 3.91
C TYR A 136 -8.32 11.36 2.40
N ILE A 137 -9.13 12.09 1.64
CA ILE A 137 -8.96 12.19 0.17
C ILE A 137 -7.58 12.76 -0.22
N GLY A 138 -7.06 13.71 0.55
CA GLY A 138 -5.70 14.24 0.34
C GLY A 138 -4.62 13.17 0.56
N ASP A 139 -4.75 12.38 1.63
CA ASP A 139 -3.83 11.28 1.93
C ASP A 139 -3.94 10.15 0.89
N PHE A 140 -5.16 9.89 0.37
CA PHE A 140 -5.37 8.98 -0.75
C PHE A 140 -4.57 9.39 -1.98
N PHE A 141 -4.63 10.66 -2.40
CA PHE A 141 -3.84 11.13 -3.53
C PHE A 141 -2.34 11.07 -3.26
N LEU A 142 -1.88 11.33 -2.03
CA LEU A 142 -0.48 11.14 -1.67
C LEU A 142 -0.04 9.67 -1.80
N ILE A 143 -0.92 8.71 -1.52
CA ILE A 143 -0.63 7.28 -1.73
C ILE A 143 -0.70 6.90 -3.22
N VAL A 144 -1.61 7.47 -3.99
CA VAL A 144 -1.64 7.29 -5.46
C VAL A 144 -0.33 7.77 -6.09
N PHE A 145 0.16 8.95 -5.66
CA PHE A 145 1.43 9.53 -6.10
C PHE A 145 2.57 9.21 -5.12
N LEU A 146 2.70 7.96 -4.76
CA LEU A 146 3.54 7.49 -3.66
C LEU A 146 4.99 8.01 -3.69
N PRO A 147 5.71 8.08 -4.82
CA PRO A 147 7.07 8.61 -4.83
C PRO A 147 7.18 10.04 -4.26
N ILE A 148 6.16 10.87 -4.49
CA ILE A 148 6.08 12.20 -3.89
C ILE A 148 5.46 12.12 -2.50
N GLY A 149 4.39 11.34 -2.37
CA GLY A 149 3.62 11.19 -1.13
C GLY A 149 4.39 10.59 0.03
N ILE A 150 5.46 9.81 -0.23
CA ILE A 150 6.27 9.17 0.80
C ILE A 150 6.85 10.20 1.80
N TRP A 151 7.22 11.38 1.32
CA TRP A 151 7.75 12.45 2.15
C TRP A 151 6.76 13.03 3.15
N PHE A 152 5.46 12.87 2.88
CA PHE A 152 4.37 13.35 3.74
C PHE A 152 3.75 12.23 4.57
N ILE A 153 3.53 11.05 3.97
CA ILE A 153 2.86 9.92 4.62
C ILE A 153 3.80 9.20 5.59
N HIS A 154 5.03 8.88 5.15
CA HIS A 154 5.93 8.05 5.93
C HIS A 154 6.33 8.64 7.30
N PRO A 155 6.64 9.95 7.44
CA PRO A 155 6.95 10.53 8.76
C PRO A 155 5.76 10.44 9.73
N ARG A 156 4.52 10.53 9.23
CA ARG A 156 3.30 10.42 10.04
C ARG A 156 3.09 8.98 10.52
N VAL A 157 3.24 8.02 9.62
CA VAL A 157 3.19 6.57 9.93
C VAL A 157 4.24 6.22 10.99
N ARG A 158 5.48 6.64 10.78
CA ARG A 158 6.60 6.41 11.69
C ARG A 158 6.33 6.98 13.08
N ARG A 159 5.79 8.20 13.18
CA ARG A 159 5.44 8.83 14.47
C ARG A 159 4.40 8.02 15.25
N ILE A 160 3.40 7.45 14.57
CA ILE A 160 2.38 6.61 15.20
C ILE A 160 3.03 5.37 15.84
N ILE A 161 3.93 4.71 15.11
CA ILE A 161 4.61 3.51 15.57
C ILE A 161 5.52 3.82 16.76
N GLU A 162 6.34 4.86 16.66
CA GLU A 162 7.28 5.27 17.71
C GLU A 162 6.55 5.69 19.00
N ASN A 163 5.43 6.41 18.91
CA ASN A 163 4.65 6.82 20.08
C ASN A 163 4.08 5.62 20.86
N LYS A 164 3.61 4.58 20.19
CA LYS A 164 3.09 3.38 20.86
C LYS A 164 4.20 2.64 21.59
N GLU A 165 5.36 2.47 20.95
CA GLU A 165 6.52 1.83 21.58
C GLU A 165 6.97 2.55 22.86
N VAL A 166 6.96 3.87 22.86
CA VAL A 166 7.30 4.67 24.08
C VAL A 166 6.31 4.38 25.19
N ILE A 167 5.01 4.37 24.89
CA ILE A 167 3.96 4.10 25.88
C ILE A 167 4.07 2.67 26.44
N GLU A 168 4.30 1.67 25.59
CA GLU A 168 4.47 0.28 25.99
C GLU A 168 5.68 0.11 26.92
N ASN A 169 6.83 0.68 26.55
CA ASN A 169 8.05 0.64 27.38
C ASN A 169 7.86 1.35 28.75
N GLU A 170 7.10 2.45 28.81
CA GLU A 170 6.78 3.13 30.06
C GLU A 170 5.85 2.31 30.96
N MET A 171 4.94 1.53 30.37
CA MET A 171 4.05 0.64 31.12
C MET A 171 4.78 -0.60 31.68
N GLU A 172 5.68 -1.19 30.90
CA GLU A 172 6.51 -2.33 31.31
C GLU A 172 7.54 -1.94 32.38
N GLY A 173 8.07 -0.72 32.34
CA GLY A 173 9.03 -0.19 33.32
C GLY A 173 8.43 0.25 34.66
N ARG A 174 7.11 0.25 34.85
CA ARG A 174 6.47 0.57 36.13
C ARG A 174 6.42 -0.66 37.02
N PRO A 175 7.16 -0.71 38.16
CA PRO A 175 6.99 -1.77 39.13
C PRO A 175 5.55 -1.75 39.65
N ASN A 176 4.91 -2.92 39.63
CA ASN A 176 3.59 -3.13 40.22
C ASN A 176 3.58 -2.58 41.67
N ARG A 177 2.89 -1.45 41.87
CA ARG A 177 2.61 -0.92 43.19
C ARG A 177 1.27 -1.45 43.70
#